data_e4a46a2f784f58503b8cc80cf8408e05
#
_entry.id   e4a46a2f784f58503b8cc80cf8408e05
#
_cell.length_a   1.000
_cell.length_b   1.000
_cell.length_c   1.000
_cell.angle_alpha   90.00
_cell.angle_beta   90.00
_cell.angle_gamma   90.00
#
_symmetry.space_group_name_H-M   'P 1'
#
loop_
_entity.id
_entity.type
_entity.pdbx_description
1 polymer ?
#
loop_
_entity_poly.entity_id
_entity_poly.type
_entity_poly.pdbx_seq_one_letter_code
_entity_poly.pdbx_strand_id
1 'polypeptide(L)'
;MRLPATLLFAFASAATAQGLDRDTLLTDAPAVPPVGTVRVSGAGVATENADNGATPTGSSSLSGSIGWTPVANLNADVGAFFQVGAQGPAARVRYQFLNQFSHGLDMSGGVRFKSVGFHPDKGEVEFLLAAGRRFGHVELVLNGVFGVETGGESGKDVEVKAFGGWRFNEALRAGIDSRLQVEVSDEANPATPATGREYDLTAGPAVSWMASRTLQFQALVGVAQPKKTDKTSPVGVLSASFDF
;
A
#
# COMPACT_ATOMS: atom_id res chain seq x y z
N MET A 1 27.71 -38.59 5.24
CA MET A 1 26.72 -37.90 4.37
C MET A 1 27.04 -36.40 4.39
N ARG A 2 27.65 -35.87 3.32
CA ARG A 2 28.04 -34.45 3.25
C ARG A 2 26.87 -33.72 2.56
N LEU A 3 26.13 -32.88 3.31
CA LEU A 3 25.17 -31.95 2.73
C LEU A 3 25.89 -30.97 1.79
N PRO A 4 25.41 -30.75 0.57
CA PRO A 4 26.12 -29.90 -0.38
C PRO A 4 26.12 -28.46 0.13
N ALA A 5 27.27 -27.82 0.16
CA ALA A 5 27.49 -26.43 0.59
C ALA A 5 26.65 -25.41 -0.18
N THR A 6 26.09 -25.79 -1.31
CA THR A 6 25.22 -24.99 -2.16
C THR A 6 23.89 -24.59 -1.49
N LEU A 7 23.37 -25.39 -0.54
CA LEU A 7 22.16 -25.09 0.20
C LEU A 7 22.38 -23.99 1.27
N LEU A 8 23.60 -23.86 1.80
CA LEU A 8 23.91 -22.84 2.81
C LEU A 8 24.02 -21.42 2.19
N PHE A 9 24.46 -21.32 0.93
CA PHE A 9 24.56 -20.02 0.24
C PHE A 9 23.20 -19.45 -0.18
N ALA A 10 22.21 -20.29 -0.48
CA ALA A 10 20.88 -19.84 -0.83
C ALA A 10 20.13 -19.20 0.36
N PHE A 11 20.43 -19.65 1.59
CA PHE A 11 19.85 -19.06 2.80
C PHE A 11 20.53 -17.77 3.27
N ALA A 12 21.82 -17.58 2.94
CA ALA A 12 22.57 -16.39 3.34
C ALA A 12 22.24 -15.16 2.47
N SER A 13 21.89 -15.35 1.20
CA SER A 13 21.52 -14.24 0.31
C SER A 13 20.09 -13.72 0.52
N ALA A 14 19.20 -14.51 1.11
CA ALA A 14 17.84 -14.07 1.45
C ALA A 14 17.80 -13.11 2.66
N ALA A 15 18.85 -13.10 3.50
CA ALA A 15 18.88 -12.31 4.73
C ALA A 15 19.18 -10.81 4.52
N THR A 16 19.68 -10.40 3.36
CA THR A 16 20.12 -9.02 3.09
C THR A 16 19.13 -8.18 2.29
N ALA A 17 18.05 -8.76 1.77
CA ALA A 17 17.04 -8.08 0.97
C ALA A 17 15.84 -7.57 1.78
N GLN A 18 15.85 -7.72 3.11
CA GLN A 18 14.70 -7.38 3.96
C GLN A 18 14.50 -5.88 4.08
N GLY A 19 13.46 -5.35 3.47
CA GLY A 19 13.01 -3.97 3.71
C GLY A 19 12.19 -3.36 2.62
N LEU A 20 12.59 -3.43 1.36
CA LEU A 20 11.83 -2.86 0.25
C LEU A 20 10.86 -3.85 -0.42
N ASP A 21 10.78 -5.08 0.06
CA ASP A 21 9.85 -6.13 -0.36
C ASP A 21 8.52 -6.15 0.43
N ARG A 22 8.38 -5.26 1.41
CA ARG A 22 7.17 -5.13 2.24
C ARG A 22 6.56 -3.77 2.08
N ASP A 23 5.26 -3.76 1.74
CA ASP A 23 4.46 -2.55 1.71
C ASP A 23 4.60 -1.82 3.06
N THR A 24 4.59 -0.50 3.04
CA THR A 24 4.33 0.31 4.23
C THR A 24 2.81 0.45 4.41
N LEU A 25 2.35 1.31 5.28
CA LEU A 25 0.90 1.43 5.54
C LEU A 25 0.14 2.08 4.40
N LEU A 26 0.77 3.04 3.70
CA LEU A 26 0.16 3.75 2.57
C LEU A 26 0.87 3.43 1.25
N THR A 27 2.18 3.09 1.30
CA THR A 27 3.04 2.98 0.13
C THR A 27 3.31 1.51 -0.22
N ASP A 28 3.12 1.15 -1.50
CA ASP A 28 3.39 -0.19 -2.01
C ASP A 28 4.90 -0.43 -2.17
N ALA A 29 5.37 -1.60 -1.84
CA ALA A 29 6.78 -1.99 -1.94
C ALA A 29 7.26 -2.05 -3.40
N PRO A 30 8.43 -1.48 -3.72
CA PRO A 30 9.01 -1.57 -5.06
C PRO A 30 9.66 -2.93 -5.34
N ALA A 31 10.01 -3.71 -4.33
CA ALA A 31 10.54 -5.05 -4.47
C ALA A 31 9.45 -6.11 -4.24
N VAL A 32 9.64 -7.27 -4.84
CA VAL A 32 8.76 -8.44 -4.70
C VAL A 32 9.40 -9.42 -3.71
N PRO A 33 8.60 -10.09 -2.85
CA PRO A 33 9.13 -11.12 -1.94
C PRO A 33 9.86 -12.23 -2.68
N PRO A 34 10.75 -12.98 -2.01
CA PRO A 34 11.42 -14.14 -2.58
C PRO A 34 10.43 -15.18 -3.13
N VAL A 35 10.89 -15.95 -4.13
CA VAL A 35 10.09 -17.07 -4.70
C VAL A 35 9.67 -18.04 -3.62
N GLY A 36 8.42 -18.49 -3.68
CA GLY A 36 7.81 -19.43 -2.75
C GLY A 36 7.19 -18.75 -1.53
N THR A 37 7.44 -17.45 -1.28
CA THR A 37 6.82 -16.73 -0.15
C THR A 37 5.31 -16.67 -0.32
N VAL A 38 4.60 -17.10 0.72
CA VAL A 38 3.17 -16.83 0.92
C VAL A 38 3.05 -15.81 2.03
N ARG A 39 2.42 -14.67 1.76
CA ARG A 39 2.22 -13.58 2.73
C ARG A 39 0.75 -13.43 3.05
N VAL A 40 0.42 -13.48 4.34
CA VAL A 40 -0.91 -13.11 4.85
C VAL A 40 -0.78 -11.75 5.51
N SER A 41 -1.63 -10.81 5.15
CA SER A 41 -1.63 -9.46 5.73
C SER A 41 -3.02 -8.99 6.07
N GLY A 42 -3.10 -8.12 7.09
CA GLY A 42 -4.31 -7.44 7.48
C GLY A 42 -3.99 -6.01 7.93
N ALA A 43 -4.88 -5.09 7.64
CA ALA A 43 -4.75 -3.71 8.06
C ALA A 43 -6.10 -3.15 8.54
N GLY A 44 -6.03 -2.26 9.52
CA GLY A 44 -7.17 -1.50 10.00
C GLY A 44 -6.86 -0.01 9.97
N VAL A 45 -7.81 0.79 9.52
CA VAL A 45 -7.76 2.25 9.52
C VAL A 45 -8.88 2.76 10.38
N ALA A 46 -8.59 3.73 11.23
CA ALA A 46 -9.59 4.49 11.97
C ALA A 46 -9.34 5.98 11.73
N THR A 47 -10.39 6.70 11.37
CA THR A 47 -10.34 8.16 11.21
C THR A 47 -11.63 8.76 11.75
N GLU A 48 -11.54 9.98 12.23
CA GLU A 48 -12.72 10.77 12.53
C GLU A 48 -13.25 11.32 11.21
N ASN A 49 -14.46 10.90 10.84
CA ASN A 49 -15.07 11.40 9.61
C ASN A 49 -15.50 12.85 9.81
N ALA A 50 -14.89 13.77 9.09
CA ALA A 50 -15.22 15.18 9.12
C ALA A 50 -16.45 15.53 8.29
N ASP A 51 -17.14 14.53 7.72
CA ASP A 51 -18.31 14.78 6.88
C ASP A 51 -19.54 15.22 7.69
N ASN A 52 -20.23 16.21 7.13
CA ASN A 52 -21.58 16.63 7.46
C ASN A 52 -21.84 17.44 8.74
N GLY A 53 -20.88 18.21 9.21
CA GLY A 53 -21.16 19.44 9.97
C GLY A 53 -21.75 19.33 11.37
N ALA A 54 -22.35 18.23 11.80
CA ALA A 54 -23.09 18.17 13.06
C ALA A 54 -22.52 17.20 14.10
N THR A 55 -21.96 16.08 13.70
CA THR A 55 -21.34 15.10 14.63
C THR A 55 -20.19 14.39 13.95
N PRO A 56 -18.98 14.35 14.55
CA PRO A 56 -17.92 13.52 14.05
C PRO A 56 -18.36 12.06 14.10
N THR A 57 -18.61 11.44 12.97
CA THR A 57 -18.84 10.01 12.90
C THR A 57 -17.51 9.37 12.56
N GLY A 58 -16.94 8.62 13.51
CA GLY A 58 -15.74 7.84 13.26
C GLY A 58 -15.99 6.86 12.11
N SER A 59 -15.07 6.78 11.16
CA SER A 59 -15.08 5.75 10.14
C SER A 59 -13.92 4.78 10.38
N SER A 60 -14.18 3.50 10.13
CA SER A 60 -13.16 2.45 10.20
C SER A 60 -13.20 1.62 8.93
N SER A 61 -12.03 1.18 8.49
CA SER A 61 -11.93 0.19 7.43
C SER A 61 -11.00 -0.94 7.86
N LEU A 62 -11.28 -2.14 7.37
CA LEU A 62 -10.46 -3.33 7.54
C LEU A 62 -10.14 -3.89 6.16
N SER A 63 -8.95 -4.40 6.00
CA SER A 63 -8.56 -5.14 4.80
C SER A 63 -7.74 -6.36 5.18
N GLY A 64 -7.81 -7.39 4.35
CA GLY A 64 -6.97 -8.58 4.49
C GLY A 64 -6.62 -9.13 3.13
N SER A 65 -5.43 -9.69 2.98
CA SER A 65 -4.98 -10.31 1.73
C SER A 65 -4.08 -11.50 1.97
N ILE A 66 -4.03 -12.37 0.97
CA ILE A 66 -3.06 -13.45 0.84
C ILE A 66 -2.32 -13.22 -0.46
N GLY A 67 -1.01 -13.10 -0.37
CA GLY A 67 -0.10 -12.94 -1.51
C GLY A 67 0.77 -14.16 -1.69
N TRP A 68 1.19 -14.41 -2.94
CA TRP A 68 2.09 -15.48 -3.31
C TRP A 68 3.07 -15.02 -4.39
N THR A 69 4.32 -15.49 -4.29
CA THR A 69 5.39 -15.24 -5.25
C THR A 69 5.73 -16.54 -5.97
N PRO A 70 4.99 -16.90 -7.05
CA PRO A 70 5.15 -18.19 -7.74
C PRO A 70 6.48 -18.33 -8.48
N VAL A 71 6.98 -17.25 -9.02
CA VAL A 71 8.24 -17.19 -9.78
C VAL A 71 8.99 -15.91 -9.43
N ALA A 72 10.26 -15.85 -9.82
CA ALA A 72 11.09 -14.67 -9.56
C ALA A 72 10.43 -13.39 -10.11
N ASN A 73 10.47 -12.35 -9.30
CA ASN A 73 9.98 -11.01 -9.62
C ASN A 73 8.45 -10.87 -9.83
N LEU A 74 7.66 -11.93 -9.70
CA LEU A 74 6.20 -11.88 -9.86
C LEU A 74 5.50 -12.19 -8.53
N ASN A 75 4.65 -11.28 -8.08
CA ASN A 75 3.80 -11.47 -6.91
C ASN A 75 2.34 -11.24 -7.28
N ALA A 76 1.45 -12.08 -6.76
CA ALA A 76 0.02 -11.94 -6.90
C ALA A 76 -0.64 -11.97 -5.51
N ASP A 77 -1.58 -11.06 -5.27
CA ASP A 77 -2.33 -10.97 -4.03
C ASP A 77 -3.82 -11.04 -4.33
N VAL A 78 -4.57 -11.72 -3.45
CA VAL A 78 -6.03 -11.69 -3.41
C VAL A 78 -6.48 -11.34 -2.01
N GLY A 79 -7.56 -10.58 -1.87
CA GLY A 79 -8.02 -10.13 -0.58
C GLY A 79 -9.42 -9.56 -0.60
N ALA A 80 -9.78 -8.94 0.49
CA ALA A 80 -11.05 -8.22 0.64
C ALA A 80 -10.85 -6.98 1.50
N PHE A 81 -11.71 -5.99 1.28
CA PHE A 81 -11.80 -4.79 2.10
C PHE A 81 -13.23 -4.63 2.65
N PHE A 82 -13.31 -4.01 3.80
CA PHE A 82 -14.54 -3.72 4.53
C PHE A 82 -14.45 -2.30 5.07
N GLN A 83 -15.32 -1.43 4.62
CA GLN A 83 -15.44 -0.07 5.13
C GLN A 83 -16.91 0.32 5.22
N VAL A 84 -17.22 1.40 5.92
CA VAL A 84 -18.60 1.89 6.01
C VAL A 84 -19.12 2.22 4.61
N GLY A 85 -20.19 1.54 4.21
CA GLY A 85 -20.83 1.76 2.90
C GLY A 85 -20.21 1.02 1.72
N ALA A 86 -19.05 0.36 1.87
CA ALA A 86 -18.42 -0.39 0.78
C ALA A 86 -17.63 -1.59 1.31
N GLN A 87 -17.78 -2.73 0.64
CA GLN A 87 -17.00 -3.93 0.89
C GLN A 87 -16.85 -4.73 -0.39
N GLY A 88 -15.79 -5.48 -0.53
CA GLY A 88 -15.63 -6.33 -1.70
C GLY A 88 -14.26 -6.98 -1.82
N PRO A 89 -14.07 -7.77 -2.89
CA PRO A 89 -12.80 -8.39 -3.18
C PRO A 89 -11.82 -7.40 -3.77
N ALA A 90 -10.54 -7.71 -3.61
CA ALA A 90 -9.43 -7.05 -4.29
C ALA A 90 -8.44 -8.10 -4.79
N ALA A 91 -7.80 -7.83 -5.90
CA ALA A 91 -6.72 -8.64 -6.44
C ALA A 91 -5.63 -7.71 -6.99
N ARG A 92 -4.36 -8.10 -6.84
CA ARG A 92 -3.21 -7.34 -7.34
C ARG A 92 -2.18 -8.30 -7.92
N VAL A 93 -1.59 -7.89 -9.05
CA VAL A 93 -0.42 -8.56 -9.63
C VAL A 93 0.67 -7.51 -9.81
N ARG A 94 1.91 -7.84 -9.38
CA ARG A 94 3.09 -6.98 -9.51
C ARG A 94 4.24 -7.74 -10.14
N TYR A 95 5.02 -7.03 -10.95
CA TYR A 95 6.27 -7.54 -11.52
C TYR A 95 7.39 -6.54 -11.24
N GLN A 96 8.48 -7.03 -10.61
CA GLN A 96 9.70 -6.26 -10.36
C GLN A 96 10.63 -6.37 -11.57
N PHE A 97 10.87 -5.26 -12.26
CA PHE A 97 11.71 -5.23 -13.46
C PHE A 97 13.11 -4.64 -13.20
N LEU A 98 13.31 -3.88 -12.11
CA LEU A 98 14.62 -3.46 -11.65
C LEU A 98 14.86 -3.91 -10.22
N ASN A 99 16.09 -4.30 -9.94
CA ASN A 99 16.53 -4.68 -8.61
C ASN A 99 17.68 -3.77 -8.17
N GLN A 100 17.64 -3.29 -6.94
CA GLN A 100 18.62 -2.31 -6.41
C GLN A 100 20.06 -2.81 -6.49
N PHE A 101 20.31 -4.10 -6.30
CA PHE A 101 21.66 -4.64 -6.35
C PHE A 101 22.30 -4.54 -7.74
N SER A 102 21.50 -4.69 -8.78
CA SER A 102 21.97 -4.68 -10.17
C SER A 102 21.84 -3.31 -10.84
N HIS A 103 20.83 -2.51 -10.44
CA HIS A 103 20.44 -1.29 -11.14
C HIS A 103 20.50 -0.03 -10.27
N GLY A 104 20.83 -0.17 -8.98
CA GLY A 104 20.90 0.94 -8.04
C GLY A 104 19.55 1.39 -7.45
N LEU A 105 18.42 0.86 -7.93
CA LEU A 105 17.09 1.05 -7.36
C LEU A 105 16.23 -0.19 -7.62
N ASP A 106 15.23 -0.40 -6.76
CA ASP A 106 14.14 -1.34 -7.00
C ASP A 106 13.01 -0.64 -7.74
N MET A 107 12.40 -1.32 -8.73
CA MET A 107 11.26 -0.78 -9.46
C MET A 107 10.32 -1.90 -9.89
N SER A 108 9.03 -1.72 -9.64
CA SER A 108 7.98 -2.65 -10.03
C SER A 108 6.79 -1.94 -10.64
N GLY A 109 6.08 -2.64 -11.50
CA GLY A 109 4.79 -2.23 -12.02
C GLY A 109 3.74 -3.28 -11.71
N GLY A 110 2.48 -2.89 -11.68
CA GLY A 110 1.40 -3.80 -11.39
C GLY A 110 0.03 -3.29 -11.76
N VAL A 111 -0.93 -4.19 -11.61
CA VAL A 111 -2.35 -3.88 -11.77
C VAL A 111 -3.07 -4.37 -10.52
N ARG A 112 -3.96 -3.55 -10.00
CA ARG A 112 -4.88 -3.89 -8.91
C ARG A 112 -6.30 -3.70 -9.37
N PHE A 113 -7.16 -4.65 -9.05
CA PHE A 113 -8.59 -4.58 -9.24
C PHE A 113 -9.28 -4.59 -7.87
N LYS A 114 -10.25 -3.72 -7.69
CA LYS A 114 -11.17 -3.69 -6.54
C LYS A 114 -12.60 -3.72 -7.06
N SER A 115 -13.51 -4.37 -6.34
CA SER A 115 -14.93 -4.41 -6.69
C SER A 115 -15.78 -4.17 -5.46
N VAL A 116 -16.75 -3.29 -5.55
CA VAL A 116 -17.72 -3.04 -4.47
C VAL A 116 -18.88 -4.02 -4.58
N GLY A 117 -19.16 -4.74 -3.47
CA GLY A 117 -20.28 -5.67 -3.38
C GLY A 117 -20.19 -6.87 -4.31
N PHE A 118 -18.98 -7.24 -4.76
CA PHE A 118 -18.75 -8.31 -5.74
C PHE A 118 -19.41 -8.06 -7.12
N HIS A 119 -19.70 -6.82 -7.45
CA HIS A 119 -20.24 -6.41 -8.74
C HIS A 119 -19.11 -5.87 -9.63
N PRO A 120 -18.79 -6.52 -10.76
CA PRO A 120 -17.69 -6.09 -11.63
C PRO A 120 -17.93 -4.71 -12.28
N ASP A 121 -19.18 -4.30 -12.40
CA ASP A 121 -19.61 -2.98 -12.88
C ASP A 121 -19.49 -1.85 -11.82
N LYS A 122 -19.09 -2.19 -10.63
CA LYS A 122 -18.79 -1.25 -9.54
C LYS A 122 -17.36 -1.45 -9.03
N GLY A 123 -16.46 -1.62 -9.95
CA GLY A 123 -15.06 -1.88 -9.66
C GLY A 123 -14.16 -0.72 -10.07
N GLU A 124 -12.90 -0.88 -9.74
CA GLU A 124 -11.82 0.02 -10.12
C GLU A 124 -10.61 -0.81 -10.55
N VAL A 125 -10.01 -0.43 -11.67
CA VAL A 125 -8.73 -0.95 -12.13
C VAL A 125 -7.67 0.10 -11.89
N GLU A 126 -6.64 -0.24 -11.14
CA GLU A 126 -5.52 0.64 -10.84
C GLU A 126 -4.24 0.11 -11.49
N PHE A 127 -3.51 1.01 -12.14
CA PHE A 127 -2.16 0.77 -12.67
C PHE A 127 -1.15 1.36 -11.70
N LEU A 128 -0.27 0.53 -11.17
CA LEU A 128 0.72 0.88 -10.15
C LEU A 128 2.12 0.91 -10.74
N LEU A 129 2.88 1.95 -10.43
CA LEU A 129 4.33 2.01 -10.59
C LEU A 129 4.95 2.33 -9.22
N ALA A 130 5.87 1.50 -8.75
CA ALA A 130 6.58 1.69 -7.50
C ALA A 130 8.08 1.74 -7.76
N ALA A 131 8.76 2.71 -7.16
CA ALA A 131 10.21 2.84 -7.19
C ALA A 131 10.73 3.09 -5.78
N GLY A 132 11.91 2.54 -5.44
CA GLY A 132 12.49 2.76 -4.13
C GLY A 132 13.97 2.46 -4.08
N ARG A 133 14.63 3.07 -3.11
CA ARG A 133 16.05 2.87 -2.87
C ARG A 133 16.40 3.01 -1.41
N ARG A 134 17.36 2.19 -0.98
CA ARG A 134 17.99 2.29 0.33
C ARG A 134 19.42 2.83 0.19
N PHE A 135 19.72 3.87 0.96
CA PHE A 135 21.03 4.49 1.08
C PHE A 135 21.52 4.30 2.52
N GLY A 136 22.22 3.20 2.79
CA GLY A 136 22.60 2.85 4.17
C GLY A 136 21.37 2.64 5.05
N HIS A 137 21.14 3.57 5.98
CA HIS A 137 19.98 3.53 6.87
C HIS A 137 18.75 4.27 6.33
N VAL A 138 18.89 5.10 5.30
CA VAL A 138 17.78 5.86 4.72
C VAL A 138 17.04 5.01 3.68
N GLU A 139 15.73 4.96 3.76
CA GLU A 139 14.84 4.32 2.79
C GLU A 139 13.91 5.37 2.18
N LEU A 140 13.82 5.35 0.86
CA LEU A 140 12.90 6.20 0.09
C LEU A 140 12.09 5.30 -0.84
N VAL A 141 10.76 5.47 -0.83
CA VAL A 141 9.83 4.80 -1.74
C VAL A 141 8.87 5.82 -2.32
N LEU A 142 8.59 5.71 -3.59
CA LEU A 142 7.62 6.53 -4.32
C LEU A 142 6.75 5.63 -5.17
N ASN A 143 5.44 5.85 -5.14
CA ASN A 143 4.48 5.19 -6.02
C ASN A 143 3.68 6.22 -6.81
N GLY A 144 3.36 5.86 -8.05
CA GLY A 144 2.31 6.47 -8.85
C GLY A 144 1.24 5.44 -9.14
N VAL A 145 -0.01 5.80 -8.93
CA VAL A 145 -1.18 4.96 -9.24
C VAL A 145 -2.12 5.74 -10.14
N PHE A 146 -2.63 5.08 -11.16
CA PHE A 146 -3.68 5.60 -12.02
C PHE A 146 -4.88 4.68 -11.95
N GLY A 147 -5.99 5.19 -11.40
CA GLY A 147 -7.25 4.49 -11.22
C GLY A 147 -8.23 4.79 -12.34
N VAL A 148 -9.01 3.77 -12.73
CA VAL A 148 -10.12 3.87 -13.67
C VAL A 148 -11.29 3.06 -13.13
N GLU A 149 -12.42 3.71 -12.89
CA GLU A 149 -13.66 3.03 -12.51
C GLU A 149 -14.21 2.21 -13.67
N THR A 150 -14.73 1.00 -13.38
CA THR A 150 -15.28 0.08 -14.38
C THR A 150 -16.79 0.24 -14.60
N GLY A 151 -17.44 1.09 -13.81
CA GLY A 151 -18.88 1.39 -13.88
C GLY A 151 -19.25 2.47 -14.90
N GLY A 152 -20.53 2.72 -15.04
CA GLY A 152 -21.06 3.68 -16.03
C GLY A 152 -20.71 5.17 -15.75
N GLU A 153 -20.12 5.46 -14.62
CA GLU A 153 -19.55 6.76 -14.26
C GLU A 153 -18.03 6.57 -14.31
N SER A 154 -17.41 6.94 -15.42
CA SER A 154 -16.00 6.68 -15.70
C SER A 154 -15.06 7.63 -14.94
N GLY A 155 -15.08 7.56 -13.61
CA GLY A 155 -14.13 8.25 -12.74
C GLY A 155 -12.70 7.83 -13.04
N LYS A 156 -11.77 8.78 -13.03
CA LYS A 156 -10.34 8.55 -13.14
C LYS A 156 -9.64 9.31 -12.04
N ASP A 157 -8.69 8.67 -11.39
CA ASP A 157 -7.87 9.31 -10.38
C ASP A 157 -6.38 9.06 -10.59
N VAL A 158 -5.60 9.94 -10.01
CA VAL A 158 -4.14 9.79 -9.88
C VAL A 158 -3.79 9.84 -8.42
N GLU A 159 -3.04 8.84 -7.99
CA GLU A 159 -2.56 8.76 -6.61
C GLU A 159 -1.02 8.75 -6.59
N VAL A 160 -0.45 9.56 -5.72
CA VAL A 160 0.98 9.57 -5.41
C VAL A 160 1.16 9.18 -3.96
N LYS A 161 2.01 8.19 -3.71
CA LYS A 161 2.37 7.76 -2.37
C LYS A 161 3.86 7.90 -2.17
N ALA A 162 4.29 8.27 -0.97
CA ALA A 162 5.70 8.40 -0.65
C ALA A 162 5.98 7.96 0.78
N PHE A 163 7.05 7.19 0.94
CA PHE A 163 7.64 6.86 2.23
C PHE A 163 9.09 7.32 2.26
N GLY A 164 9.45 8.06 3.31
CA GLY A 164 10.83 8.41 3.62
C GLY A 164 11.13 8.04 5.06
N GLY A 165 12.13 7.18 5.30
CA GLY A 165 12.36 6.66 6.63
C GLY A 165 13.81 6.32 6.93
N TRP A 166 14.03 6.04 8.21
CA TRP A 166 15.29 5.60 8.77
C TRP A 166 15.17 4.19 9.33
N ARG A 167 16.08 3.31 8.93
CA ARG A 167 16.22 1.96 9.47
C ARG A 167 17.22 1.98 10.62
N PHE A 168 16.74 1.78 11.83
CA PHE A 168 17.57 1.72 13.04
C PHE A 168 18.37 0.41 13.11
N ASN A 169 17.73 -0.68 12.72
CA ASN A 169 18.31 -2.02 12.63
C ASN A 169 17.45 -2.90 11.70
N GLU A 170 17.77 -4.19 11.60
CA GLU A 170 17.01 -5.13 10.75
C GLU A 170 15.54 -5.33 11.16
N ALA A 171 15.21 -5.02 12.43
CA ALA A 171 13.85 -5.20 12.95
C ALA A 171 13.03 -3.93 13.00
N LEU A 172 13.65 -2.75 13.05
CA LEU A 172 12.95 -1.48 13.31
C LEU A 172 13.28 -0.42 12.28
N ARG A 173 12.26 0.13 11.66
CA ARG A 173 12.31 1.36 10.85
C ARG A 173 11.20 2.31 11.24
N ALA A 174 11.45 3.62 11.09
CA ALA A 174 10.44 4.65 11.25
C ALA A 174 10.64 5.76 10.22
N GLY A 175 9.58 6.46 9.87
CA GLY A 175 9.62 7.49 8.85
C GLY A 175 8.32 8.26 8.75
N ILE A 176 8.13 8.92 7.63
CA ILE A 176 6.87 9.55 7.22
C ILE A 176 6.32 8.76 6.05
N ASP A 177 5.06 8.38 6.13
CA ASP A 177 4.31 7.74 5.05
C ASP A 177 3.16 8.66 4.64
N SER A 178 2.93 8.79 3.33
CA SER A 178 1.96 9.74 2.79
C SER A 178 1.32 9.22 1.52
N ARG A 179 0.08 9.68 1.29
CA ARG A 179 -0.74 9.40 0.12
C ARG A 179 -1.48 10.67 -0.26
N LEU A 180 -1.38 11.05 -1.52
CA LEU A 180 -2.16 12.12 -2.14
C LEU A 180 -2.91 11.54 -3.33
N GLN A 181 -4.22 11.69 -3.35
CA GLN A 181 -5.09 11.28 -4.47
C GLN A 181 -5.81 12.50 -5.04
N VAL A 182 -5.83 12.60 -6.36
CA VAL A 182 -6.50 13.68 -7.11
C VAL A 182 -7.39 13.04 -8.15
N GLU A 183 -8.64 13.47 -8.23
CA GLU A 183 -9.56 13.10 -9.29
C GLU A 183 -9.23 13.88 -10.57
N VAL A 184 -9.09 13.17 -11.69
CA VAL A 184 -8.68 13.75 -12.99
C VAL A 184 -9.84 13.92 -13.95
N SER A 185 -10.91 13.14 -13.78
CA SER A 185 -12.13 13.32 -14.55
C SER A 185 -13.18 14.02 -13.67
N ASP A 186 -13.57 15.21 -14.07
CA ASP A 186 -14.77 15.83 -13.55
C ASP A 186 -15.99 14.96 -13.90
N GLU A 187 -16.55 14.30 -12.90
CA GLU A 187 -17.99 14.11 -12.91
C GLU A 187 -18.62 15.50 -12.71
N ALA A 188 -18.59 16.29 -13.76
CA ALA A 188 -19.27 17.57 -13.76
C ALA A 188 -20.77 17.30 -13.68
N ASN A 189 -21.28 17.15 -12.46
CA ASN A 189 -22.64 17.53 -12.21
C ASN A 189 -22.65 19.06 -12.11
N PRO A 190 -23.01 19.78 -13.20
CA PRO A 190 -22.97 21.25 -13.22
C PRO A 190 -23.94 21.89 -12.24
N ALA A 191 -24.75 21.12 -11.54
CA ALA A 191 -25.75 21.59 -10.59
C ALA A 191 -25.22 21.75 -9.15
N THR A 192 -24.02 21.26 -8.83
CA THR A 192 -23.42 21.43 -7.49
C THR A 192 -22.01 21.98 -7.63
N PRO A 193 -21.76 23.26 -7.29
CA PRO A 193 -20.39 23.77 -7.25
C PRO A 193 -19.60 22.93 -6.26
N ALA A 194 -18.44 22.44 -6.66
CA ALA A 194 -17.50 21.74 -5.79
C ALA A 194 -17.11 22.67 -4.64
N THR A 195 -17.69 22.46 -3.48
CA THR A 195 -17.29 23.15 -2.25
C THR A 195 -16.30 22.25 -1.53
N GLY A 196 -15.02 22.65 -1.49
CA GLY A 196 -14.00 21.93 -0.77
C GLY A 196 -12.79 21.56 -1.63
N ARG A 197 -11.86 20.79 -1.05
CA ARG A 197 -10.64 20.34 -1.71
C ARG A 197 -10.94 19.29 -2.78
N GLU A 198 -10.22 19.37 -3.90
CA GLU A 198 -10.30 18.40 -5.00
C GLU A 198 -9.35 17.19 -4.79
N TYR A 199 -8.69 17.11 -3.64
CA TYR A 199 -7.74 16.08 -3.32
C TYR A 199 -8.01 15.42 -1.97
N ASP A 200 -7.58 14.18 -1.83
CA ASP A 200 -7.51 13.43 -0.58
C ASP A 200 -6.03 13.28 -0.17
N LEU A 201 -5.67 13.73 1.03
CA LEU A 201 -4.33 13.63 1.58
C LEU A 201 -4.36 12.86 2.89
N THR A 202 -3.51 11.85 3.01
CA THR A 202 -3.22 11.17 4.28
C THR A 202 -1.71 11.18 4.50
N ALA A 203 -1.26 11.63 5.65
CA ALA A 203 0.17 11.63 5.97
C ALA A 203 0.41 11.54 7.47
N GLY A 204 1.50 10.89 7.86
CA GLY A 204 1.91 10.82 9.26
C GLY A 204 3.18 10.04 9.52
N PRO A 205 3.74 10.18 10.73
CA PRO A 205 4.78 9.30 11.21
C PRO A 205 4.32 7.85 11.22
N ALA A 206 5.17 7.00 10.70
CA ALA A 206 4.95 5.56 10.58
C ALA A 206 6.12 4.79 11.18
N VAL A 207 5.83 3.68 11.83
CA VAL A 207 6.79 2.74 12.37
C VAL A 207 6.50 1.34 11.86
N SER A 208 7.55 0.58 11.58
CA SER A 208 7.47 -0.82 11.20
C SER A 208 8.42 -1.64 12.05
N TRP A 209 7.91 -2.68 12.69
CA TRP A 209 8.64 -3.57 13.57
C TRP A 209 8.49 -5.03 13.15
N MET A 210 9.63 -5.67 12.87
CA MET A 210 9.74 -7.10 12.64
C MET A 210 9.86 -7.80 13.99
N ALA A 211 8.77 -8.36 14.50
CA ALA A 211 8.77 -9.14 15.74
C ALA A 211 9.51 -10.49 15.56
N SER A 212 9.56 -11.01 14.33
CA SER A 212 10.37 -12.14 13.91
C SER A 212 10.77 -11.96 12.44
N ARG A 213 11.49 -12.92 11.86
CA ARG A 213 11.84 -12.89 10.42
C ARG A 213 10.62 -12.96 9.51
N THR A 214 9.51 -13.48 10.03
CA THR A 214 8.27 -13.71 9.27
C THR A 214 7.15 -12.78 9.68
N LEU A 215 7.14 -12.25 10.91
CA LEU A 215 6.05 -11.45 11.47
C LEU A 215 6.43 -9.97 11.56
N GLN A 216 5.65 -9.12 10.90
CA GLN A 216 5.79 -7.67 10.92
C GLN A 216 4.53 -7.00 11.46
N PHE A 217 4.73 -5.96 12.25
CA PHE A 217 3.70 -5.01 12.65
C PHE A 217 4.05 -3.62 12.14
N GLN A 218 3.02 -2.84 11.81
CA GLN A 218 3.19 -1.46 11.39
C GLN A 218 2.12 -0.59 12.05
N ALA A 219 2.48 0.66 12.34
CA ALA A 219 1.57 1.67 12.86
C ALA A 219 1.87 3.03 12.23
N LEU A 220 0.81 3.77 11.92
CA LEU A 220 0.85 5.18 11.53
C LEU A 220 -0.17 5.93 12.37
N VAL A 221 0.23 7.11 12.82
CA VAL A 221 -0.68 8.09 13.40
C VAL A 221 -0.44 9.40 12.67
N GLY A 222 -1.49 10.00 12.14
CA GLY A 222 -1.31 11.16 11.29
C GLY A 222 -2.58 11.97 11.11
N VAL A 223 -2.65 12.62 9.97
CA VAL A 223 -3.78 13.44 9.55
C VAL A 223 -4.32 12.95 8.22
N ALA A 224 -5.64 12.99 8.09
CA ALA A 224 -6.36 12.80 6.86
C ALA A 224 -7.09 14.09 6.50
N GLN A 225 -7.00 14.49 5.24
CA GLN A 225 -7.74 15.61 4.66
C GLN A 225 -8.59 15.05 3.53
N PRO A 226 -9.83 14.60 3.83
CA PRO A 226 -10.71 14.01 2.83
C PRO A 226 -11.09 15.03 1.75
N LYS A 227 -11.31 14.51 0.54
CA LYS A 227 -11.83 15.25 -0.60
C LYS A 227 -13.20 15.87 -0.28
N LYS A 228 -13.51 17.01 -0.90
CA LYS A 228 -14.80 17.74 -0.75
C LYS A 228 -15.06 18.28 0.66
N THR A 229 -14.06 18.35 1.52
CA THR A 229 -14.16 18.97 2.85
C THR A 229 -12.92 19.79 3.17
N ASP A 230 -13.08 20.89 3.90
CA ASP A 230 -11.98 21.72 4.39
C ASP A 230 -11.44 21.24 5.76
N LYS A 231 -12.06 20.22 6.32
CA LYS A 231 -11.67 19.69 7.63
C LYS A 231 -10.48 18.75 7.51
N THR A 232 -9.69 18.70 8.58
CA THR A 232 -8.60 17.77 8.75
C THR A 232 -8.94 16.89 9.94
N SER A 233 -8.81 15.58 9.79
CA SER A 233 -9.14 14.59 10.81
C SER A 233 -7.90 13.82 11.25
N PRO A 234 -7.78 13.41 12.51
CA PRO A 234 -6.78 12.45 12.92
C PRO A 234 -7.03 11.11 12.24
N VAL A 235 -5.97 10.40 11.90
CA VAL A 235 -6.02 9.05 11.35
C VAL A 235 -5.04 8.14 12.08
N GLY A 236 -5.49 6.93 12.37
CA GLY A 236 -4.67 5.83 12.84
C GLY A 236 -4.74 4.65 11.88
N VAL A 237 -3.59 4.07 11.54
CA VAL A 237 -3.50 2.87 10.71
C VAL A 237 -2.65 1.85 11.43
N LEU A 238 -3.13 0.61 11.50
CA LEU A 238 -2.40 -0.54 12.03
C LEU A 238 -2.40 -1.66 11.01
N SER A 239 -1.28 -2.34 10.85
CA SER A 239 -1.22 -3.55 10.03
C SER A 239 -0.33 -4.61 10.66
N ALA A 240 -0.61 -5.86 10.27
CA ALA A 240 0.24 -7.01 10.54
C ALA A 240 0.38 -7.84 9.27
N SER A 241 1.57 -8.41 9.05
CA SER A 241 1.80 -9.37 7.97
C SER A 241 2.66 -10.52 8.44
N PHE A 242 2.37 -11.70 7.90
CA PHE A 242 3.08 -12.93 8.21
C PHE A 242 3.50 -13.63 6.91
N ASP A 243 4.78 -14.04 6.82
CA ASP A 243 5.36 -14.77 5.70
C ASP A 243 5.57 -16.25 6.08
N PHE A 244 5.20 -17.14 5.15
CA PHE A 244 5.41 -18.57 5.22
C PHE A 244 6.48 -19.02 4.22
#